data_f10d9b7f557ce92cadd685fd43accd0f
#
_entry.id   f10d9b7f557ce92cadd685fd43accd0f
#
_cell.length_a   1.000
_cell.length_b   1.000
_cell.length_c   1.000
_cell.angle_alpha   90.00
_cell.angle_beta   90.00
_cell.angle_gamma   90.00
#
_symmetry.space_group_name_H-M   'P 1'
#
loop_
_entity.id
_entity.type
_entity.pdbx_description
1 polymer ?
#
loop_
_entity_poly.entity_id
_entity_poly.type
_entity_poly.pdbx_seq_one_letter_code
_entity_poly.pdbx_strand_id
1 'polypeptide(L)' 'YHAPGGGFWATDGLCTHEQVHLADGLVMDNIIECPKHNGQFDYRTGEAKRAPVCVALRTHPVRVEGGRVLIGLDA' A
#
# COMPACT_ATOMS: atom_id res chain seq x y z
N TYR A 1 -4.21 -4.18 2.89
CA TYR A 1 -3.15 -4.74 3.75
C TYR A 1 -3.70 -5.02 5.14
N HIS A 2 -3.30 -6.14 5.68
CA HIS A 2 -3.56 -6.45 7.08
C HIS A 2 -2.24 -6.34 7.83
N ALA A 3 -2.09 -5.27 8.61
CA ALA A 3 -0.84 -4.96 9.30
C ALA A 3 -0.59 -5.91 10.49
N PRO A 4 0.67 -6.12 10.87
CA PRO A 4 1.00 -6.98 12.03
C PRO A 4 0.33 -6.55 13.33
N GLY A 5 0.05 -5.28 13.51
CA GLY A 5 -0.67 -4.77 14.68
C GLY A 5 -2.18 -4.93 14.65
N GLY A 6 -2.73 -5.54 13.59
CA GLY A 6 -4.15 -5.82 13.46
C GLY A 6 -4.96 -4.79 12.67
N GLY A 7 -4.35 -3.70 12.22
CA GLY A 7 -5.02 -2.69 11.40
C GLY A 7 -5.15 -3.12 9.94
N PHE A 8 -6.16 -2.58 9.25
CA PHE A 8 -6.33 -2.76 7.81
C PHE A 8 -6.07 -1.44 7.09
N TRP A 9 -5.34 -1.51 5.98
CA TRP A 9 -4.91 -0.35 5.22
C TRP A 9 -5.11 -0.58 3.73
N ALA A 10 -5.33 0.48 2.97
CA ALA A 10 -5.52 0.37 1.52
C ALA A 10 -4.77 1.47 0.78
N THR A 11 -4.16 1.09 -0.34
CA THR A 11 -3.49 2.03 -1.25
C THR A 11 -3.94 1.76 -2.67
N ASP A 12 -3.56 2.65 -3.59
CA ASP A 12 -3.64 2.32 -5.01
C ASP A 12 -2.81 1.06 -5.29
N GLY A 13 -3.24 0.28 -6.25
CA GLY A 13 -2.63 -1.01 -6.55
C GLY A 13 -1.41 -0.95 -7.45
N LEU A 14 -1.09 0.21 -8.03
CA LEU A 14 0.02 0.38 -8.96
C LEU A 14 1.15 1.18 -8.31
N CYS A 15 2.39 0.71 -8.53
CA CYS A 15 3.58 1.43 -8.11
C CYS A 15 3.66 2.79 -8.81
N THR A 16 3.99 3.86 -8.07
CA THR A 16 4.08 5.21 -8.63
C THR A 16 5.28 5.40 -9.54
N HIS A 17 6.32 4.61 -9.38
CA HIS A 17 7.52 4.67 -10.22
C HIS A 17 7.31 3.94 -11.56
N GLU A 18 6.78 2.74 -11.48
CA GLU A 18 6.48 1.88 -12.62
C GLU A 18 5.05 1.39 -12.47
N GLN A 19 4.30 1.28 -13.55
CA GLN A 19 2.92 0.82 -13.46
C GLN A 19 2.84 -0.70 -13.36
N VAL A 20 3.39 -1.24 -12.29
CA VAL A 20 3.32 -2.66 -11.96
C VAL A 20 2.44 -2.86 -10.74
N HIS A 21 1.79 -4.02 -10.65
CA HIS A 21 0.90 -4.32 -9.53
C HIS A 21 1.68 -4.58 -8.24
N LEU A 22 1.38 -3.81 -7.21
CA LEU A 22 1.98 -4.00 -5.89
C LEU A 22 1.57 -5.33 -5.25
N ALA A 23 0.45 -5.91 -5.67
CA ALA A 23 0.03 -7.22 -5.21
C ALA A 23 1.05 -8.32 -5.50
N ASP A 24 1.90 -8.13 -6.51
CA ASP A 24 2.98 -9.05 -6.86
C ASP A 24 4.26 -8.77 -6.06
N GLY A 25 4.25 -7.76 -5.22
CA GLY A 25 5.39 -7.36 -4.40
C GLY A 25 5.47 -8.09 -3.08
N LEU A 26 6.36 -7.61 -2.22
CA LEU A 26 6.63 -8.21 -0.92
C LEU A 26 6.18 -7.26 0.19
N VAL A 27 5.38 -7.80 1.12
CA VAL A 27 4.97 -7.08 2.33
C VAL A 27 5.90 -7.48 3.48
N MET A 28 6.50 -6.48 4.12
CA MET A 28 7.37 -6.66 5.28
C MET A 28 6.93 -5.66 6.34
N ASP A 29 6.38 -6.15 7.45
CA ASP A 29 5.81 -5.30 8.51
C ASP A 29 4.82 -4.29 7.92
N ASN A 30 5.14 -2.99 7.93
CA ASN A 30 4.31 -1.93 7.41
C ASN A 30 4.78 -1.41 6.05
N ILE A 31 5.62 -2.17 5.37
CA ILE A 31 6.23 -1.79 4.09
C ILE A 31 5.70 -2.69 2.98
N ILE A 32 5.37 -2.10 1.84
CA ILE A 32 5.16 -2.82 0.58
C ILE A 32 6.32 -2.53 -0.36
N GLU A 33 7.00 -3.57 -0.79
CA GLU A 33 8.10 -3.45 -1.75
C GLU A 33 7.61 -3.75 -3.15
N CYS A 34 7.85 -2.80 -4.06
CA CYS A 34 7.51 -2.97 -5.47
C CYS A 34 8.34 -4.14 -6.06
N PRO A 35 7.71 -5.04 -6.84
CA PRO A 35 8.42 -6.18 -7.43
C PRO A 35 9.47 -5.76 -8.47
N LYS A 36 9.40 -4.51 -8.93
CA LYS A 36 10.32 -3.99 -9.92
C LYS A 36 11.19 -2.92 -9.28
N HIS A 37 12.51 -3.10 -9.34
CA HIS A 37 13.53 -2.18 -8.78
C HIS A 37 13.51 -2.06 -7.25
N ASN A 38 12.68 -2.82 -6.54
CA ASN A 38 12.68 -2.90 -5.07
C ASN A 38 12.41 -1.56 -4.35
N GLY A 39 11.66 -0.66 -4.98
CA GLY A 39 11.19 0.54 -4.30
C GLY A 39 10.21 0.19 -3.17
N GLN A 40 10.21 0.98 -2.10
CA GLN A 40 9.41 0.69 -0.91
C GLN A 40 8.52 1.85 -0.51
N PHE A 41 7.33 1.52 -0.02
CA PHE A 41 6.37 2.47 0.53
C PHE A 41 5.89 2.00 1.90
N ASP A 42 5.59 2.94 2.78
CA ASP A 42 4.80 2.65 3.98
C ASP A 42 3.32 2.63 3.54
N TYR A 43 2.68 1.47 3.57
CA TYR A 43 1.29 1.36 3.09
C TYR A 43 0.26 2.04 4.01
N ARG A 44 0.64 2.41 5.23
CA ARG A 44 -0.25 3.13 6.15
C ARG A 44 -0.40 4.60 5.76
N THR A 45 0.63 5.19 5.23
CA THR A 45 0.69 6.62 4.89
C THR A 45 0.85 6.88 3.40
N GLY A 46 1.30 5.89 2.66
CA GLY A 46 1.66 6.02 1.25
C GLY A 46 3.05 6.59 1.04
N GLU A 47 3.77 6.93 2.10
CA GLU A 47 5.08 7.58 1.99
C GLU A 47 6.10 6.69 1.28
N ALA A 48 6.82 7.27 0.31
CA ALA A 48 7.92 6.59 -0.37
C ALA A 48 9.11 6.48 0.60
N LYS A 49 9.58 5.25 0.84
CA LYS A 49 10.62 4.97 1.83
C LYS A 49 11.97 4.59 1.22
N ARG A 50 11.96 4.11 -0.01
CA ARG A 50 13.20 3.65 -0.67
C ARG A 50 13.17 3.95 -2.16
N ALA A 51 14.27 4.53 -2.66
CA ALA A 51 14.46 4.72 -4.08
C ALA A 51 14.34 3.38 -4.84
N PRO A 52 13.89 3.37 -6.09
CA PRO A 52 13.69 4.55 -6.94
C PRO A 52 12.33 5.25 -6.78
N VAL A 53 11.47 4.79 -5.87
CA VAL A 53 10.18 5.43 -5.67
C VAL A 53 10.38 6.74 -4.89
N CYS A 54 9.78 7.81 -5.38
CA CYS A 54 9.86 9.13 -4.75
C CYS A 54 8.49 9.83 -4.67
N VAL A 55 7.49 9.27 -5.35
CA VAL A 55 6.12 9.79 -5.32
C VAL A 55 5.30 8.88 -4.41
N ALA A 56 4.63 9.47 -3.43
CA ALA A 56 3.81 8.74 -2.47
C ALA A 56 2.67 7.98 -3.16
N LEU A 57 2.30 6.83 -2.59
CA LEU A 57 1.10 6.11 -2.98
C LEU A 57 -0.13 6.84 -2.43
N ARG A 58 -1.21 6.84 -3.21
CA ARG A 58 -2.49 7.28 -2.72
C ARG A 58 -3.06 6.24 -1.78
N THR A 59 -3.47 6.68 -0.58
CA THR A 59 -4.12 5.81 0.39
C THR A 59 -5.63 6.00 0.34
N HIS A 60 -6.37 5.00 0.80
CA HIS A 60 -7.83 5.03 0.85
C HIS A 60 -8.28 4.71 2.27
N PRO A 61 -9.35 5.35 2.77
CA PRO A 61 -9.87 5.03 4.09
C PRO A 61 -10.41 3.61 4.14
N VAL A 62 -10.19 2.95 5.27
CA VAL A 62 -10.63 1.58 5.50
C VAL A 62 -11.47 1.54 6.76
N ARG A 63 -12.58 0.80 6.70
CA ARG A 63 -13.48 0.60 7.83
C ARG A 63 -13.82 -0.87 7.96
N VAL A 64 -13.90 -1.36 9.19
CA VAL A 64 -14.29 -2.73 9.45
C VAL A 64 -15.67 -2.72 10.09
N GLU A 65 -16.63 -3.38 9.46
CA GLU A 65 -18.01 -3.47 9.92
C GLU A 65 -18.57 -4.86 9.71
N GLY A 66 -19.13 -5.47 10.77
CA GLY A 66 -19.81 -6.75 10.68
C GLY A 66 -18.95 -7.85 10.05
N GLY A 67 -17.65 -7.88 10.32
CA GLY A 67 -16.73 -8.84 9.75
C GLY A 67 -16.30 -8.54 8.32
N ARG A 68 -16.64 -7.36 7.82
CA ARG A 68 -16.26 -6.92 6.46
C ARG A 68 -15.24 -5.81 6.53
N VAL A 69 -14.30 -5.84 5.60
CA VAL A 69 -13.37 -4.73 5.37
C VAL A 69 -13.90 -3.89 4.23
N LEU A 70 -14.23 -2.63 4.51
CA LEU A 70 -14.79 -1.70 3.54
C LEU A 70 -13.74 -0.65 3.18
N ILE A 71 -13.59 -0.38 1.90
CA ILE A 71 -12.63 0.59 1.38
C ILE A 71 -13.39 1.74 0.74
N GLY A 72 -13.11 2.96 1.20
CA GLY A 72 -13.67 4.17 0.60
C GLY A 72 -12.84 4.59 -0.60
N LEU A 73 -13.35 4.36 -1.80
CA LEU A 73 -12.71 4.80 -3.02
C LEU A 73 -13.34 6.10 -3.48
N ASP A 74 -12.52 7.13 -3.67
CA ASP A 74 -13.00 8.38 -4.24
C ASP A 74 -13.28 8.19 -5.73
N ALA A 75 -14.42 8.66 -6.12
CA ALA A 75 -14.81 8.64 -7.52
C ALA A 75 -13.98 9.64 -8.34
#